data_601e455242881c967f17e76842787b00
#
_entry.id   601e455242881c967f17e76842787b00
#
_cell.length_a   1.000
_cell.length_b   1.000
_cell.length_c   1.000
_cell.angle_alpha   90.00
_cell.angle_beta   90.00
_cell.angle_gamma   90.00
#
_symmetry.space_group_name_H-M   'P 1'
#
loop_
_entity.id
_entity.type
_entity.pdbx_description
1 polymer ?
#
loop_
_entity_poly.entity_id
_entity_poly.type
_entity_poly.pdbx_seq_one_letter_code
_entity_poly.pdbx_strand_id
1 'polypeptide(L)'
;MEIGSILLFWCLKILKSMKRKIIPLSVLIFSFLLCHNNEGFSQSKADWEAGFPEGCTSITVGRDATADGSVITSHTDDSHRTRSWMDIEPPSDHEPDATVPMYKRMNDSTQAMPAYKHERIGEIPQVQQTNGYLNTAYPSMNEHQLAIGESTFGGRDELQSDEGLIDCQRLCQLMLERTSTAREAIKLAGRLTEKYGWNDYGECLTIADEEEVWHFEIVGPGKGKVGSIWAAQRVPDNHVSVNANASRIRQINLDDADHFMASENVKKVAREKGWWNEEEGPFEFCYAYAPDSRKSVAARRREWRVFDLLAPSLELSPTSENYPFSVKPDEKVELSDLVDVFKDYYQGTPYDMRRNTTWENEDGEQEISPLANPFMPYDQLAIEDVSGGWYHVNEETGDIRFLGERTIARWYTMYGTIIQCRGWLPDEVGGVVWLAQDNIATSIYIPIFAGTTQLPESYSTPGRTNGYTRKSAWWAFNRLGTLTAQRWGDMHKDVDAVWDPWQKKLFEQQSEIDQKAQELYDQDPEKAREFLTNYTNKWGNKVVEKAWNLGDKLWTKYDEQF
;
A
#
# COMPACT_ATOMS: atom_id res chain seq x y z
N MET A 1 -39.72 11.64 17.97
CA MET A 1 -41.08 12.01 17.54
C MET A 1 -41.53 13.34 18.15
N GLU A 2 -40.66 14.19 18.72
CA GLU A 2 -41.00 15.45 19.41
C GLU A 2 -40.49 16.73 18.71
N ILE A 3 -39.54 16.65 17.82
CA ILE A 3 -38.99 17.84 17.12
C ILE A 3 -39.93 18.31 15.99
N GLY A 4 -40.66 17.41 15.35
CA GLY A 4 -41.60 17.75 14.28
C GLY A 4 -42.82 18.57 14.74
N SER A 5 -43.22 18.44 15.99
CA SER A 5 -44.38 19.14 16.55
C SER A 5 -44.09 20.59 16.90
N ILE A 6 -42.86 20.93 17.25
CA ILE A 6 -42.46 22.30 17.61
C ILE A 6 -42.30 23.17 16.34
N LEU A 7 -41.78 22.63 15.26
CA LEU A 7 -41.66 23.32 13.97
C LEU A 7 -43.02 23.62 13.33
N LEU A 8 -43.96 22.69 13.44
CA LEU A 8 -45.34 22.89 12.96
C LEU A 8 -46.06 24.01 13.70
N PHE A 9 -45.81 24.16 15.00
CA PHE A 9 -46.42 25.21 15.84
C PHE A 9 -45.86 26.60 15.53
N TRP A 10 -44.58 26.71 15.15
CA TRP A 10 -43.94 27.96 14.73
C TRP A 10 -44.39 28.38 13.33
N CYS A 11 -44.51 27.47 12.39
CA CYS A 11 -44.99 27.73 11.03
C CYS A 11 -46.45 28.22 11.03
N LEU A 12 -47.30 27.66 11.88
CA LEU A 12 -48.70 28.10 12.03
C LEU A 12 -48.83 29.47 12.69
N LYS A 13 -47.89 29.89 13.53
CA LYS A 13 -47.88 31.24 14.14
C LYS A 13 -47.44 32.33 13.13
N ILE A 14 -46.53 32.04 12.22
CA ILE A 14 -46.09 32.93 11.16
C ILE A 14 -47.20 33.13 10.13
N LEU A 15 -47.95 32.12 9.77
CA LEU A 15 -49.06 32.19 8.84
C LEU A 15 -50.27 33.02 9.36
N LYS A 16 -50.42 33.16 10.69
CA LYS A 16 -51.47 34.02 11.28
C LYS A 16 -51.15 35.50 11.35
N SER A 17 -49.89 35.88 11.15
CA SER A 17 -49.39 37.26 11.24
C SER A 17 -49.37 38.02 9.89
N MET A 18 -49.57 37.33 8.79
CA MET A 18 -49.43 37.98 7.44
C MET A 18 -50.80 38.30 6.85
N LYS A 19 -51.20 39.54 6.95
CA LYS A 19 -52.34 40.11 6.21
C LYS A 19 -52.10 40.05 4.70
N ARG A 20 -52.93 39.27 3.99
CA ARG A 20 -53.27 39.31 2.56
C ARG A 20 -52.21 39.96 1.62
N LYS A 21 -51.25 39.18 1.15
CA LYS A 21 -50.70 39.28 -0.20
C LYS A 21 -50.67 37.88 -0.81
N ILE A 22 -51.24 37.74 -1.99
CA ILE A 22 -51.30 36.53 -2.76
C ILE A 22 -49.88 36.16 -3.18
N ILE A 23 -49.30 35.16 -2.54
CA ILE A 23 -48.05 34.54 -3.00
C ILE A 23 -48.46 33.45 -3.99
N PRO A 24 -47.93 33.42 -5.22
CA PRO A 24 -48.29 32.41 -6.19
C PRO A 24 -47.87 31.01 -5.67
N LEU A 25 -48.74 30.06 -5.92
CA LEU A 25 -48.62 28.63 -5.50
C LEU A 25 -47.23 28.04 -5.87
N SER A 26 -46.58 28.57 -6.90
CA SER A 26 -45.24 28.23 -7.33
C SER A 26 -44.13 28.47 -6.28
N VAL A 27 -44.26 29.49 -5.41
CA VAL A 27 -43.28 29.79 -4.36
C VAL A 27 -43.45 28.81 -3.19
N LEU A 28 -44.65 28.37 -2.91
CA LEU A 28 -44.91 27.35 -1.88
C LEU A 28 -44.41 25.97 -2.33
N ILE A 29 -44.54 25.63 -3.60
CA ILE A 29 -43.99 24.37 -4.17
C ILE A 29 -42.48 24.40 -4.20
N PHE A 30 -41.86 25.57 -4.51
CA PHE A 30 -40.41 25.68 -4.48
C PHE A 30 -39.83 25.64 -3.07
N SER A 31 -40.51 26.19 -2.07
CA SER A 31 -40.11 26.08 -0.67
C SER A 31 -40.32 24.65 -0.11
N PHE A 32 -41.30 23.89 -0.61
CA PHE A 32 -41.51 22.49 -0.24
C PHE A 32 -40.48 21.57 -0.91
N LEU A 33 -40.04 21.88 -2.12
CA LEU A 33 -38.96 21.17 -2.81
C LEU A 33 -37.57 21.46 -2.19
N LEU A 34 -37.36 22.68 -1.68
CA LEU A 34 -36.13 23.02 -0.94
C LEU A 34 -36.09 22.41 0.47
N CYS A 35 -37.23 22.08 1.09
CA CYS A 35 -37.26 21.37 2.38
C CYS A 35 -37.18 19.85 2.26
N HIS A 36 -37.27 19.28 1.06
CA HIS A 36 -37.11 17.83 0.84
C HIS A 36 -35.72 17.42 0.37
N ASN A 37 -34.83 18.38 0.09
CA ASN A 37 -33.42 18.11 -0.24
C ASN A 37 -32.45 18.42 0.90
N ASN A 38 -32.93 18.58 2.12
CA ASN A 38 -32.08 18.47 3.31
C ASN A 38 -32.12 16.99 3.79
N GLU A 39 -31.69 16.06 2.97
CA GLU A 39 -30.96 14.94 3.47
C GLU A 39 -29.72 15.56 4.11
N GLY A 40 -29.70 15.61 5.45
CA GLY A 40 -28.50 15.99 6.15
C GLY A 40 -27.34 15.23 5.54
N PHE A 41 -26.18 15.85 5.39
CA PHE A 41 -24.94 15.21 5.03
C PHE A 41 -24.54 14.15 6.07
N SER A 42 -25.36 13.10 6.23
CA SER A 42 -24.83 11.83 6.64
C SER A 42 -24.08 11.34 5.40
N GLN A 43 -22.78 11.23 5.49
CA GLN A 43 -21.96 10.54 4.51
C GLN A 43 -22.77 9.31 4.07
N SER A 44 -23.14 9.24 2.80
CA SER A 44 -23.91 8.08 2.33
C SER A 44 -23.01 6.86 2.56
N LYS A 45 -23.61 5.69 2.79
CA LYS A 45 -22.85 4.45 2.88
C LYS A 45 -21.98 4.24 1.63
N ALA A 46 -22.44 4.73 0.47
CA ALA A 46 -21.69 4.77 -0.78
C ALA A 46 -20.43 5.66 -0.71
N ASP A 47 -20.47 6.84 -0.09
CA ASP A 47 -19.30 7.70 0.11
C ASP A 47 -18.28 7.03 1.02
N TRP A 48 -18.74 6.24 1.97
CA TRP A 48 -17.89 5.46 2.88
C TRP A 48 -17.32 4.21 2.19
N GLU A 49 -18.10 3.58 1.33
CA GLU A 49 -17.71 2.44 0.51
C GLU A 49 -16.76 2.85 -0.61
N ALA A 50 -16.90 4.05 -1.14
CA ALA A 50 -15.95 4.61 -2.11
C ALA A 50 -14.55 4.81 -1.50
N GLY A 51 -14.48 5.08 -0.19
CA GLY A 51 -13.22 5.19 0.55
C GLY A 51 -12.28 6.28 0.03
N PHE A 52 -11.09 6.34 0.60
CA PHE A 52 -9.97 7.05 0.00
C PHE A 52 -9.41 6.19 -1.14
N PRO A 53 -8.84 6.80 -2.19
CA PRO A 53 -8.20 6.05 -3.26
C PRO A 53 -7.17 5.08 -2.67
N GLU A 54 -7.29 3.81 -3.02
CA GLU A 54 -6.33 2.78 -2.66
C GLU A 54 -4.99 3.08 -3.34
N GLY A 55 -3.92 2.66 -2.71
CA GLY A 55 -2.59 2.89 -3.24
C GLY A 55 -1.54 2.15 -2.44
N CYS A 56 -0.33 2.16 -2.95
CA CYS A 56 0.78 1.46 -2.35
C CYS A 56 2.05 2.27 -2.52
N THR A 57 3.08 1.95 -1.75
CA THR A 57 4.42 2.46 -1.98
C THR A 57 5.38 1.28 -1.89
N SER A 58 6.13 1.02 -2.96
CA SER A 58 7.17 0.02 -3.00
C SER A 58 8.53 0.68 -3.20
N ILE A 59 9.51 0.33 -2.38
CA ILE A 59 10.90 0.79 -2.47
C ILE A 59 11.76 -0.43 -2.71
N THR A 60 12.71 -0.32 -3.63
CA THR A 60 13.64 -1.39 -3.99
C THR A 60 15.07 -0.93 -3.82
N VAL A 61 15.92 -1.81 -3.31
CA VAL A 61 17.34 -1.51 -3.10
C VAL A 61 18.18 -2.66 -3.65
N GLY A 62 19.09 -2.35 -4.56
CA GLY A 62 20.03 -3.31 -5.11
C GLY A 62 21.11 -3.68 -4.06
N ARG A 63 21.70 -4.87 -4.20
CA ARG A 63 22.63 -5.47 -3.22
C ARG A 63 23.83 -4.60 -2.89
N ASP A 64 24.34 -3.84 -3.86
CA ASP A 64 25.47 -2.94 -3.66
C ASP A 64 25.07 -1.58 -3.08
N ALA A 65 23.77 -1.30 -2.95
CA ALA A 65 23.23 -0.12 -2.31
C ALA A 65 22.85 -0.34 -0.85
N THR A 66 22.65 -1.58 -0.40
CA THR A 66 22.38 -1.93 1.01
C THR A 66 23.65 -1.98 1.85
N ALA A 67 23.54 -1.77 3.15
CA ALA A 67 24.66 -1.80 4.09
C ALA A 67 25.21 -3.22 4.30
N ASP A 68 24.34 -4.23 4.25
CA ASP A 68 24.66 -5.63 4.52
C ASP A 68 24.86 -6.49 3.26
N GLY A 69 24.57 -5.96 2.07
CA GLY A 69 24.69 -6.68 0.80
C GLY A 69 23.44 -7.46 0.41
N SER A 70 22.33 -7.33 1.16
CA SER A 70 21.03 -7.92 0.79
C SER A 70 20.39 -7.21 -0.39
N VAL A 71 19.52 -7.92 -1.13
CA VAL A 71 18.58 -7.31 -2.07
C VAL A 71 17.27 -7.03 -1.33
N ILE A 72 16.68 -5.85 -1.53
CA ILE A 72 15.47 -5.48 -0.83
C ILE A 72 14.36 -5.09 -1.81
N THR A 73 13.17 -5.62 -1.58
CA THR A 73 11.91 -5.07 -2.06
C THR A 73 10.98 -4.76 -0.88
N SER A 74 9.95 -3.96 -1.11
CA SER A 74 9.05 -3.56 -0.03
C SER A 74 7.66 -3.23 -0.57
N HIS A 75 6.68 -3.12 0.33
CA HIS A 75 5.30 -2.83 -0.03
C HIS A 75 4.55 -2.23 1.15
N THR A 76 3.73 -1.19 0.91
CA THR A 76 2.63 -0.81 1.80
C THR A 76 1.31 -1.08 1.11
N ASP A 77 0.40 -1.77 1.77
CA ASP A 77 -0.97 -1.98 1.28
C ASP A 77 -1.88 -0.91 1.87
N ASP A 78 -2.04 0.20 1.15
CA ASP A 78 -2.88 1.31 1.58
C ASP A 78 -4.30 1.12 1.05
N SER A 79 -5.08 0.33 1.75
CA SER A 79 -6.42 -0.10 1.34
C SER A 79 -7.42 -0.07 2.48
N HIS A 80 -8.68 0.08 2.12
CA HIS A 80 -9.82 -0.07 3.05
C HIS A 80 -10.52 -1.43 2.92
N ARG A 81 -10.12 -2.28 1.95
CA ARG A 81 -10.88 -3.47 1.56
C ARG A 81 -10.08 -4.76 1.54
N THR A 82 -8.76 -4.68 1.41
CA THR A 82 -7.88 -5.84 1.38
C THR A 82 -7.88 -6.59 2.70
N ARG A 83 -7.40 -7.81 2.69
CA ARG A 83 -7.31 -8.62 3.92
C ARG A 83 -6.25 -8.04 4.87
N SER A 84 -6.57 -8.02 6.16
CA SER A 84 -5.71 -7.53 7.25
C SER A 84 -5.10 -8.66 8.09
N TRP A 85 -5.17 -9.89 7.63
CA TRP A 85 -4.59 -11.08 8.28
C TRP A 85 -3.68 -11.81 7.30
N MET A 86 -2.74 -12.58 7.84
CA MET A 86 -1.72 -13.30 7.11
C MET A 86 -1.72 -14.77 7.49
N ASP A 87 -1.31 -15.61 6.53
CA ASP A 87 -1.15 -17.04 6.73
C ASP A 87 0.17 -17.50 6.10
N ILE A 88 0.70 -18.61 6.57
CA ILE A 88 1.76 -19.36 5.87
C ILE A 88 1.09 -20.46 5.05
N GLU A 89 1.23 -20.38 3.74
CA GLU A 89 0.83 -21.45 2.84
C GLU A 89 2.00 -22.44 2.73
N PRO A 90 1.83 -23.71 3.14
CA PRO A 90 2.93 -24.67 3.07
C PRO A 90 3.20 -25.13 1.64
N PRO A 91 4.43 -25.61 1.33
CA PRO A 91 4.68 -26.30 0.07
C PRO A 91 3.79 -27.53 -0.06
N SER A 92 3.36 -27.85 -1.28
CA SER A 92 2.39 -28.90 -1.53
C SER A 92 2.65 -29.66 -2.82
N ASP A 93 2.38 -30.98 -2.78
CA ASP A 93 2.35 -31.82 -3.96
C ASP A 93 0.93 -31.91 -4.54
N HIS A 94 0.82 -31.94 -5.85
CA HIS A 94 -0.45 -31.95 -6.56
C HIS A 94 -0.50 -33.09 -7.60
N GLU A 95 -1.70 -33.63 -7.82
CA GLU A 95 -1.91 -34.62 -8.88
C GLU A 95 -1.65 -34.00 -10.27
N PRO A 96 -1.25 -34.83 -11.27
CA PRO A 96 -0.87 -34.32 -12.60
C PRO A 96 -1.95 -33.54 -13.35
N ASP A 97 -3.22 -33.76 -13.03
CA ASP A 97 -4.40 -33.10 -13.63
C ASP A 97 -5.04 -32.07 -12.69
N ALA A 98 -4.36 -31.70 -11.62
CA ALA A 98 -4.83 -30.69 -10.69
C ALA A 98 -4.99 -29.31 -11.36
N THR A 99 -5.98 -28.54 -10.88
CA THR A 99 -6.22 -27.17 -11.30
C THR A 99 -6.22 -26.24 -10.08
N VAL A 100 -5.83 -24.98 -10.31
CA VAL A 100 -5.93 -23.93 -9.32
C VAL A 100 -7.07 -22.96 -9.71
N PRO A 101 -7.99 -22.64 -8.79
CA PRO A 101 -9.10 -21.73 -9.07
C PRO A 101 -8.61 -20.28 -9.21
N MET A 102 -9.17 -19.58 -10.19
CA MET A 102 -8.97 -18.15 -10.41
C MET A 102 -10.17 -17.37 -9.91
N TYR A 103 -9.91 -16.22 -9.30
CA TYR A 103 -10.93 -15.40 -8.67
C TYR A 103 -10.83 -13.95 -9.14
N LYS A 104 -11.99 -13.28 -9.18
CA LYS A 104 -12.10 -11.84 -9.35
C LYS A 104 -12.44 -11.20 -8.01
N ARG A 105 -11.76 -10.10 -7.68
CA ARG A 105 -12.10 -9.27 -6.54
C ARG A 105 -13.36 -8.47 -6.82
N MET A 106 -14.29 -8.50 -5.90
CA MET A 106 -15.54 -7.76 -5.95
C MET A 106 -15.75 -7.01 -4.65
N ASN A 107 -16.28 -5.80 -4.71
CA ASN A 107 -16.65 -5.07 -3.50
C ASN A 107 -17.72 -5.83 -2.72
N ASP A 108 -17.53 -5.95 -1.41
CA ASP A 108 -18.48 -6.56 -0.49
C ASP A 108 -18.91 -5.57 0.59
N SER A 109 -20.13 -5.07 0.47
CA SER A 109 -20.74 -4.16 1.46
C SER A 109 -21.55 -4.89 2.53
N THR A 110 -21.57 -6.22 2.53
CA THR A 110 -22.34 -7.03 3.49
C THR A 110 -21.59 -7.30 4.79
N GLN A 111 -20.28 -7.04 4.81
CA GLN A 111 -19.41 -7.23 5.96
C GLN A 111 -19.56 -6.08 6.98
N ALA A 112 -19.00 -6.25 8.17
CA ALA A 112 -18.98 -5.22 9.23
C ALA A 112 -18.28 -3.93 8.79
N MET A 113 -17.26 -4.08 7.94
CA MET A 113 -16.51 -3.00 7.29
C MET A 113 -16.42 -3.32 5.79
N PRO A 114 -16.17 -2.31 4.91
CA PRO A 114 -15.92 -2.57 3.50
C PRO A 114 -14.81 -3.61 3.31
N ALA A 115 -15.01 -4.54 2.40
CA ALA A 115 -14.07 -5.62 2.12
C ALA A 115 -14.15 -6.05 0.66
N TYR A 116 -13.18 -6.87 0.22
CA TYR A 116 -13.31 -7.63 -1.01
C TYR A 116 -13.85 -9.03 -0.71
N LYS A 117 -14.76 -9.49 -1.55
CA LYS A 117 -15.06 -10.91 -1.74
C LYS A 117 -14.41 -11.41 -3.02
N HIS A 118 -14.11 -12.69 -3.07
CA HIS A 118 -13.49 -13.34 -4.21
C HIS A 118 -14.52 -14.23 -4.90
N GLU A 119 -14.88 -13.88 -6.15
CA GLU A 119 -15.78 -14.67 -6.98
C GLU A 119 -14.98 -15.55 -7.93
N ARG A 120 -15.21 -16.87 -7.91
CA ARG A 120 -14.52 -17.79 -8.83
C ARG A 120 -14.96 -17.54 -10.26
N ILE A 121 -14.00 -17.24 -11.14
CA ILE A 121 -14.24 -16.93 -12.55
C ILE A 121 -13.67 -17.99 -13.50
N GLY A 122 -12.85 -18.91 -13.02
CA GLY A 122 -12.24 -19.96 -13.83
C GLY A 122 -11.24 -20.79 -13.07
N GLU A 123 -10.42 -21.52 -13.80
CA GLU A 123 -9.31 -22.30 -13.28
C GLU A 123 -8.21 -22.45 -14.33
N ILE A 124 -6.98 -22.67 -13.90
CA ILE A 124 -5.83 -22.98 -14.75
C ILE A 124 -5.13 -24.25 -14.23
N PRO A 125 -4.33 -24.95 -15.05
CA PRO A 125 -3.55 -26.10 -14.59
C PRO A 125 -2.62 -25.73 -13.41
N GLN A 126 -2.59 -26.59 -12.37
CA GLN A 126 -1.62 -26.48 -11.29
C GLN A 126 -0.32 -27.19 -11.68
N VAL A 127 0.80 -26.79 -11.09
CA VAL A 127 2.07 -27.51 -11.17
C VAL A 127 2.07 -28.66 -10.18
N GLN A 128 2.95 -29.66 -10.40
CA GLN A 128 2.99 -30.85 -9.52
C GLN A 128 3.51 -30.53 -8.11
N GLN A 129 4.33 -29.50 -7.97
CA GLN A 129 4.83 -29.03 -6.67
C GLN A 129 4.72 -27.53 -6.62
N THR A 130 4.20 -27.01 -5.50
CA THR A 130 4.15 -25.59 -5.20
C THR A 130 5.05 -25.27 -4.01
N ASN A 131 5.76 -24.15 -4.08
CA ASN A 131 6.54 -23.64 -2.96
C ASN A 131 5.63 -23.12 -1.85
N GLY A 132 6.11 -23.16 -0.61
CA GLY A 132 5.49 -22.47 0.52
C GLY A 132 5.76 -20.97 0.47
N TYR A 133 4.81 -20.15 0.98
CA TYR A 133 4.96 -18.69 0.97
C TYR A 133 4.16 -18.00 2.08
N LEU A 134 4.56 -16.76 2.40
CA LEU A 134 3.79 -15.85 3.25
C LEU A 134 2.66 -15.21 2.45
N ASN A 135 1.44 -15.58 2.80
CA ASN A 135 0.20 -15.13 2.16
C ASN A 135 -0.37 -13.91 2.88
N THR A 136 -0.07 -12.74 2.36
CA THR A 136 -0.67 -11.44 2.72
C THR A 136 -1.78 -11.08 1.73
N ALA A 137 -2.31 -9.86 1.75
CA ALA A 137 -3.27 -9.43 0.73
C ALA A 137 -2.67 -9.55 -0.69
N TYR A 138 -1.40 -9.20 -0.83
CA TYR A 138 -0.56 -9.49 -2.00
C TYR A 138 0.57 -10.39 -1.51
N PRO A 139 0.54 -11.71 -1.81
CA PRO A 139 1.56 -12.66 -1.34
C PRO A 139 2.98 -12.16 -1.55
N SER A 140 3.84 -12.26 -0.53
CA SER A 140 5.01 -11.40 -0.44
C SER A 140 6.37 -12.10 -0.60
N MET A 141 6.56 -13.31 -0.08
CA MET A 141 7.83 -14.04 -0.19
C MET A 141 7.62 -15.55 -0.08
N ASN A 142 8.35 -16.34 -0.86
CA ASN A 142 8.37 -17.80 -0.77
C ASN A 142 9.60 -18.33 0.00
N GLU A 143 9.63 -19.65 0.18
CA GLU A 143 10.70 -20.37 0.89
C GLU A 143 12.08 -20.30 0.19
N HIS A 144 12.15 -19.82 -1.06
CA HIS A 144 13.38 -19.64 -1.84
C HIS A 144 13.82 -18.17 -1.93
N GLN A 145 13.41 -17.31 -1.01
CA GLN A 145 13.73 -15.88 -1.00
C GLN A 145 13.22 -15.10 -2.23
N LEU A 146 12.37 -15.68 -3.07
CA LEU A 146 11.68 -14.88 -4.08
C LEU A 146 10.67 -13.97 -3.39
N ALA A 147 10.82 -12.66 -3.57
CA ALA A 147 10.08 -11.63 -2.88
C ALA A 147 9.33 -10.72 -3.85
N ILE A 148 8.13 -10.28 -3.48
CA ILE A 148 7.28 -9.43 -4.32
C ILE A 148 6.70 -8.28 -3.49
N GLY A 149 6.86 -7.04 -3.99
CA GLY A 149 6.09 -5.88 -3.59
C GLY A 149 5.14 -5.47 -4.72
N GLU A 150 4.14 -4.65 -4.42
CA GLU A 150 3.10 -4.26 -5.37
C GLU A 150 2.84 -2.75 -5.30
N SER A 151 2.39 -2.17 -6.43
CA SER A 151 1.90 -0.79 -6.51
C SER A 151 1.06 -0.58 -7.77
N THR A 152 -0.25 -0.39 -7.60
CA THR A 152 -1.20 -0.12 -8.70
C THR A 152 -0.96 1.25 -9.32
N PHE A 153 -0.85 1.35 -10.66
CA PHE A 153 -0.72 2.64 -11.35
C PHE A 153 -1.89 2.98 -12.31
N GLY A 154 -2.85 2.08 -12.45
CA GLY A 154 -4.07 2.28 -13.24
C GLY A 154 -3.93 1.94 -14.72
N GLY A 155 -3.15 2.70 -15.48
CA GLY A 155 -3.06 2.56 -16.93
C GLY A 155 -4.19 3.30 -17.67
N ARG A 156 -4.26 3.12 -19.00
CA ARG A 156 -5.37 3.64 -19.80
C ARG A 156 -6.62 2.79 -19.63
N ASP A 157 -7.79 3.39 -19.50
CA ASP A 157 -9.08 2.69 -19.30
C ASP A 157 -9.38 1.72 -20.45
N GLU A 158 -8.95 2.05 -21.69
CA GLU A 158 -9.13 1.22 -22.87
C GLU A 158 -8.37 -0.11 -22.82
N LEU A 159 -7.44 -0.27 -21.86
CA LEU A 159 -6.64 -1.47 -21.67
C LEU A 159 -7.28 -2.47 -20.71
N GLN A 160 -8.31 -2.09 -20.00
CA GLN A 160 -9.02 -3.00 -19.09
C GLN A 160 -9.75 -4.09 -19.87
N SER A 161 -9.75 -5.30 -19.33
CA SER A 161 -10.42 -6.46 -19.92
C SER A 161 -11.09 -7.30 -18.84
N ASP A 162 -12.34 -7.70 -19.09
CA ASP A 162 -13.08 -8.64 -18.24
C ASP A 162 -12.89 -10.12 -18.65
N GLU A 163 -12.15 -10.38 -19.74
CA GLU A 163 -11.93 -11.72 -20.28
C GLU A 163 -10.75 -12.45 -19.65
N GLY A 164 -9.93 -11.74 -18.85
CA GLY A 164 -8.78 -12.31 -18.17
C GLY A 164 -9.16 -13.12 -16.94
N LEU A 165 -8.33 -14.08 -16.58
CA LEU A 165 -8.49 -14.92 -15.39
C LEU A 165 -7.57 -14.50 -14.23
N ILE A 166 -6.52 -13.70 -14.49
CA ILE A 166 -5.46 -13.44 -13.54
C ILE A 166 -5.48 -11.97 -13.13
N ASP A 167 -5.75 -11.69 -11.85
CA ASP A 167 -5.55 -10.40 -11.21
C ASP A 167 -4.18 -10.32 -10.51
N CYS A 168 -3.86 -9.17 -9.94
CA CYS A 168 -2.57 -8.92 -9.29
C CYS A 168 -2.29 -9.90 -8.14
N GLN A 169 -3.25 -10.15 -7.26
CA GLN A 169 -3.07 -11.08 -6.14
C GLN A 169 -2.80 -12.51 -6.60
N ARG A 170 -3.52 -12.96 -7.64
CA ARG A 170 -3.31 -14.30 -8.22
C ARG A 170 -1.98 -14.39 -8.94
N LEU A 171 -1.54 -13.33 -9.60
CA LEU A 171 -0.23 -13.31 -10.25
C LEU A 171 0.90 -13.44 -9.23
N CYS A 172 0.86 -12.68 -8.13
CA CYS A 172 1.83 -12.82 -7.02
C CYS A 172 1.85 -14.25 -6.48
N GLN A 173 0.67 -14.83 -6.19
CA GLN A 173 0.56 -16.21 -5.74
C GLN A 173 1.21 -17.20 -6.72
N LEU A 174 0.85 -17.13 -8.01
CA LEU A 174 1.35 -18.07 -9.02
C LEU A 174 2.85 -17.97 -9.24
N MET A 175 3.43 -16.77 -9.12
CA MET A 175 4.88 -16.59 -9.17
C MET A 175 5.58 -17.23 -7.97
N LEU A 176 5.11 -16.95 -6.76
CA LEU A 176 5.70 -17.51 -5.53
C LEU A 176 5.57 -19.03 -5.46
N GLU A 177 4.40 -19.58 -5.86
CA GLU A 177 4.18 -21.02 -5.90
C GLU A 177 5.11 -21.77 -6.87
N ARG A 178 5.58 -21.13 -7.96
CA ARG A 178 6.07 -21.83 -9.15
C ARG A 178 7.47 -21.47 -9.58
N THR A 179 8.12 -20.50 -8.93
CA THR A 179 9.45 -20.03 -9.31
C THR A 179 10.29 -19.72 -8.08
N SER A 180 11.62 -19.67 -8.28
CA SER A 180 12.57 -19.41 -7.21
C SER A 180 13.44 -18.18 -7.49
N THR A 181 13.40 -17.61 -8.70
CA THR A 181 14.20 -16.43 -9.06
C THR A 181 13.34 -15.33 -9.70
N ALA A 182 13.78 -14.09 -9.58
CA ALA A 182 13.08 -12.92 -10.13
C ALA A 182 12.86 -13.05 -11.67
N ARG A 183 13.88 -13.50 -12.40
CA ARG A 183 13.77 -13.68 -13.85
C ARG A 183 12.80 -14.78 -14.27
N GLU A 184 12.75 -15.88 -13.52
CA GLU A 184 11.78 -16.95 -13.75
C GLU A 184 10.36 -16.45 -13.47
N ALA A 185 10.17 -15.70 -12.38
CA ALA A 185 8.89 -15.11 -12.01
C ALA A 185 8.37 -14.15 -13.09
N ILE A 186 9.22 -13.24 -13.60
CA ILE A 186 8.86 -12.32 -14.69
C ILE A 186 8.46 -13.08 -15.96
N LYS A 187 9.26 -14.07 -16.37
CA LYS A 187 8.95 -14.88 -17.55
C LYS A 187 7.67 -15.71 -17.38
N LEU A 188 7.42 -16.22 -16.16
CA LEU A 188 6.20 -16.95 -15.85
C LEU A 188 4.99 -16.00 -15.88
N ALA A 189 5.10 -14.82 -15.27
CA ALA A 189 4.06 -13.81 -15.26
C ALA A 189 3.64 -13.42 -16.68
N GLY A 190 4.62 -13.13 -17.56
CA GLY A 190 4.36 -12.86 -18.97
C GLY A 190 3.59 -13.98 -19.64
N ARG A 191 4.11 -15.22 -19.59
CA ARG A 191 3.45 -16.39 -20.24
C ARG A 191 2.05 -16.65 -19.72
N LEU A 192 1.83 -16.55 -18.39
CA LEU A 192 0.51 -16.82 -17.81
C LEU A 192 -0.50 -15.75 -18.20
N THR A 193 -0.14 -14.48 -18.10
CA THR A 193 -1.05 -13.37 -18.41
C THR A 193 -1.31 -13.22 -19.90
N GLU A 194 -0.35 -13.54 -20.76
CA GLU A 194 -0.56 -13.63 -22.23
C GLU A 194 -1.53 -14.76 -22.59
N LYS A 195 -1.45 -15.90 -21.91
CA LYS A 195 -2.27 -17.08 -22.18
C LYS A 195 -3.66 -17.02 -21.58
N TYR A 196 -3.76 -16.63 -20.31
CA TYR A 196 -5.00 -16.69 -19.53
C TYR A 196 -5.64 -15.31 -19.31
N GLY A 197 -4.97 -14.25 -19.73
CA GLY A 197 -5.43 -12.87 -19.70
C GLY A 197 -5.25 -12.18 -18.36
N TRP A 198 -4.92 -10.91 -18.42
CA TRP A 198 -4.85 -9.99 -17.31
C TRP A 198 -6.22 -9.36 -17.05
N ASN A 199 -6.70 -9.40 -15.80
CA ASN A 199 -8.02 -8.92 -15.38
C ASN A 199 -7.89 -7.97 -14.18
N ASP A 200 -6.99 -7.00 -14.29
CA ASP A 200 -6.83 -5.96 -13.27
C ASP A 200 -6.45 -4.63 -13.94
N TYR A 201 -6.26 -3.60 -13.13
CA TYR A 201 -5.70 -2.32 -13.56
C TYR A 201 -4.23 -2.47 -13.99
N GLY A 202 -3.58 -1.35 -14.34
CA GLY A 202 -2.13 -1.33 -14.53
C GLY A 202 -1.42 -1.47 -13.19
N GLU A 203 -0.51 -2.45 -13.10
CA GLU A 203 0.18 -2.83 -11.88
C GLU A 203 1.69 -2.85 -12.06
N CYS A 204 2.41 -2.42 -11.02
CA CYS A 204 3.84 -2.62 -10.89
C CYS A 204 4.11 -3.64 -9.79
N LEU A 205 4.78 -4.75 -10.13
CA LEU A 205 5.32 -5.69 -9.17
C LEU A 205 6.82 -5.46 -9.05
N THR A 206 7.30 -5.26 -7.83
CA THR A 206 8.73 -5.19 -7.54
C THR A 206 9.19 -6.57 -7.11
N ILE A 207 9.93 -7.26 -7.98
CA ILE A 207 10.26 -8.67 -7.86
C ILE A 207 11.74 -8.79 -7.55
N ALA A 208 12.08 -9.39 -6.41
CA ALA A 208 13.44 -9.56 -5.93
C ALA A 208 13.76 -11.02 -5.64
N ASP A 209 15.02 -11.36 -5.80
CA ASP A 209 15.64 -12.57 -5.29
C ASP A 209 16.96 -12.20 -4.57
N GLU A 210 17.78 -13.16 -4.24
CA GLU A 210 19.06 -12.94 -3.55
C GLU A 210 20.13 -12.19 -4.38
N GLU A 211 19.91 -12.05 -5.70
CA GLU A 211 20.88 -11.47 -6.63
C GLU A 211 20.44 -10.13 -7.21
N GLU A 212 19.14 -9.93 -7.46
CA GLU A 212 18.65 -8.77 -8.21
C GLU A 212 17.22 -8.38 -7.86
N VAL A 213 16.85 -7.13 -8.19
CA VAL A 213 15.48 -6.65 -8.06
C VAL A 213 15.01 -5.93 -9.33
N TRP A 214 13.75 -6.16 -9.68
CA TRP A 214 13.11 -5.69 -10.90
C TRP A 214 11.81 -4.95 -10.60
N HIS A 215 11.48 -3.96 -11.44
CA HIS A 215 10.11 -3.47 -11.59
C HIS A 215 9.49 -4.14 -12.82
N PHE A 216 8.39 -4.82 -12.62
CA PHE A 216 7.58 -5.46 -13.67
C PHE A 216 6.25 -4.71 -13.76
N GLU A 217 6.02 -4.01 -14.89
CA GLU A 217 4.82 -3.23 -15.13
C GLU A 217 3.94 -3.94 -16.17
N ILE A 218 2.65 -4.10 -15.85
CA ILE A 218 1.69 -4.83 -16.66
C ILE A 218 0.39 -4.05 -16.82
N VAL A 219 -0.20 -4.14 -18.01
CA VAL A 219 -1.54 -3.63 -18.33
C VAL A 219 -2.30 -4.66 -19.17
N GLY A 220 -3.62 -4.54 -19.21
CA GLY A 220 -4.47 -5.43 -20.00
C GLY A 220 -4.42 -5.20 -21.51
N PRO A 221 -5.01 -6.10 -22.30
CA PRO A 221 -5.01 -6.04 -23.76
C PRO A 221 -6.14 -5.17 -24.33
N GLY A 222 -7.06 -4.71 -23.49
CA GLY A 222 -8.28 -4.00 -23.87
C GLY A 222 -9.53 -4.87 -23.88
N LYS A 223 -10.66 -4.23 -23.82
CA LYS A 223 -11.99 -4.83 -23.67
C LYS A 223 -12.24 -5.97 -24.66
N GLY A 224 -12.75 -7.09 -24.15
CA GLY A 224 -13.10 -8.27 -24.95
C GLY A 224 -11.90 -9.05 -25.48
N LYS A 225 -10.70 -8.85 -24.93
CA LYS A 225 -9.48 -9.56 -25.35
C LYS A 225 -8.86 -10.30 -24.17
N VAL A 226 -8.26 -11.45 -24.46
CA VAL A 226 -7.39 -12.20 -23.57
C VAL A 226 -5.93 -11.85 -23.89
N GLY A 227 -5.10 -11.67 -22.85
CA GLY A 227 -3.68 -11.35 -22.99
C GLY A 227 -3.24 -10.25 -22.02
N SER A 228 -2.05 -9.73 -22.25
CA SER A 228 -1.44 -8.63 -21.50
C SER A 228 -0.42 -7.87 -22.33
N ILE A 229 0.03 -6.72 -21.79
CA ILE A 229 1.17 -5.97 -22.30
C ILE A 229 2.01 -5.64 -21.08
N TRP A 230 3.29 -5.98 -21.11
CA TRP A 230 4.15 -5.80 -19.97
C TRP A 230 5.57 -5.41 -20.35
N ALA A 231 6.26 -4.81 -19.41
CA ALA A 231 7.69 -4.52 -19.46
C ALA A 231 8.30 -4.72 -18.07
N ALA A 232 9.57 -5.11 -18.03
CA ALA A 232 10.33 -5.20 -16.80
C ALA A 232 11.69 -4.50 -16.95
N GLN A 233 12.10 -3.78 -15.91
CA GLN A 233 13.40 -3.12 -15.84
C GLN A 233 14.08 -3.45 -14.52
N ARG A 234 15.33 -3.92 -14.61
CA ARG A 234 16.19 -4.20 -13.46
C ARG A 234 16.63 -2.90 -12.80
N VAL A 235 16.63 -2.86 -11.47
CA VAL A 235 17.28 -1.80 -10.70
C VAL A 235 18.79 -2.12 -10.64
N PRO A 236 19.69 -1.19 -10.99
CA PRO A 236 21.13 -1.42 -10.85
C PRO A 236 21.51 -1.78 -9.41
N ASP A 237 22.51 -2.65 -9.24
CA ASP A 237 22.90 -3.19 -7.94
C ASP A 237 23.26 -2.10 -6.89
N ASN A 238 23.78 -0.96 -7.34
CA ASN A 238 24.17 0.16 -6.48
C ASN A 238 23.12 1.28 -6.41
N HIS A 239 21.85 1.00 -6.76
CA HIS A 239 20.76 1.97 -6.80
C HIS A 239 19.60 1.61 -5.88
N VAL A 240 18.82 2.63 -5.58
CA VAL A 240 17.46 2.54 -5.02
C VAL A 240 16.45 2.99 -6.06
N SER A 241 15.26 2.40 -6.04
CA SER A 241 14.13 2.84 -6.86
C SER A 241 12.85 2.85 -6.04
N VAL A 242 11.82 3.51 -6.54
CA VAL A 242 10.52 3.62 -5.88
C VAL A 242 9.40 3.52 -6.91
N ASN A 243 8.32 2.82 -6.58
CA ASN A 243 7.05 2.92 -7.27
C ASN A 243 5.98 3.36 -6.27
N ALA A 244 5.28 4.42 -6.61
CA ALA A 244 4.27 5.06 -5.77
C ALA A 244 3.01 5.35 -6.58
N ASN A 245 2.40 4.31 -7.13
CA ASN A 245 1.21 4.37 -7.99
C ASN A 245 1.42 5.14 -9.31
N ALA A 246 2.59 4.95 -9.91
CA ALA A 246 2.84 5.49 -11.24
C ALA A 246 3.73 4.54 -12.05
N SER A 247 3.39 4.34 -13.32
CA SER A 247 4.28 3.64 -14.26
C SER A 247 5.60 4.40 -14.39
N ARG A 248 6.72 3.70 -14.22
CA ARG A 248 8.06 4.29 -14.14
C ARG A 248 8.97 3.91 -15.31
N ILE A 249 8.71 2.76 -15.96
CA ILE A 249 9.52 2.27 -17.07
C ILE A 249 9.35 3.20 -18.26
N ARG A 250 10.44 3.73 -18.75
CA ARG A 250 10.45 4.61 -19.93
C ARG A 250 10.95 3.85 -21.14
N GLN A 251 12.18 4.09 -21.55
CA GLN A 251 12.77 3.43 -22.72
C GLN A 251 13.12 1.98 -22.40
N ILE A 252 12.83 1.09 -23.33
CA ILE A 252 13.12 -0.34 -23.21
C ILE A 252 14.16 -0.69 -24.27
N ASN A 253 15.32 -1.15 -23.82
CA ASN A 253 16.36 -1.68 -24.70
C ASN A 253 16.36 -3.22 -24.66
N LEU A 254 15.67 -3.87 -25.57
CA LEU A 254 15.59 -5.33 -25.62
C LEU A 254 16.90 -6.03 -26.07
N ASP A 255 17.89 -5.29 -26.56
CA ASP A 255 19.22 -5.83 -26.84
C ASP A 255 20.04 -6.00 -25.54
N ASP A 256 19.60 -5.38 -24.45
CA ASP A 256 20.15 -5.52 -23.11
C ASP A 256 19.23 -6.40 -22.24
N ALA A 257 19.31 -7.70 -22.44
CA ALA A 257 18.49 -8.68 -21.71
C ALA A 257 18.86 -8.80 -20.22
N ASP A 258 20.01 -8.23 -19.81
CA ASP A 258 20.38 -8.17 -18.39
C ASP A 258 19.58 -7.14 -17.61
N HIS A 259 19.07 -6.09 -18.28
CA HIS A 259 18.34 -5.01 -17.64
C HIS A 259 16.89 -4.86 -18.12
N PHE A 260 16.50 -5.45 -19.25
CA PHE A 260 15.16 -5.28 -19.80
C PHE A 260 14.53 -6.58 -20.30
N MET A 261 13.25 -6.74 -19.98
CA MET A 261 12.38 -7.76 -20.59
C MET A 261 11.04 -7.11 -20.94
N ALA A 262 10.36 -7.59 -21.97
CA ALA A 262 9.01 -7.10 -22.30
C ALA A 262 8.24 -8.12 -23.16
N SER A 263 6.92 -7.96 -23.21
CA SER A 263 6.04 -8.70 -24.12
C SER A 263 6.35 -8.35 -25.59
N GLU A 264 6.22 -9.34 -26.48
CA GLU A 264 6.49 -9.15 -27.92
C GLU A 264 5.61 -8.05 -28.56
N ASN A 265 4.42 -7.82 -28.00
CA ASN A 265 3.44 -6.87 -28.50
C ASN A 265 3.62 -5.44 -27.96
N VAL A 266 4.58 -5.19 -27.06
CA VAL A 266 4.73 -3.93 -26.32
C VAL A 266 4.82 -2.67 -27.21
N LYS A 267 5.57 -2.69 -28.29
CA LYS A 267 5.65 -1.58 -29.24
C LYS A 267 4.53 -1.61 -30.28
N LYS A 268 4.11 -2.83 -30.67
CA LYS A 268 3.08 -3.02 -31.69
C LYS A 268 1.74 -2.42 -31.29
N VAL A 269 1.26 -2.71 -30.07
CA VAL A 269 -0.03 -2.21 -29.59
C VAL A 269 -0.01 -0.69 -29.46
N ALA A 270 1.05 -0.10 -28.93
CA ALA A 270 1.18 1.36 -28.81
C ALA A 270 1.10 2.05 -30.19
N ARG A 271 1.76 1.46 -31.20
CA ARG A 271 1.70 1.98 -32.59
C ARG A 271 0.30 1.84 -33.18
N GLU A 272 -0.33 0.67 -33.07
CA GLU A 272 -1.67 0.40 -33.62
C GLU A 272 -2.76 1.29 -32.99
N LYS A 273 -2.56 1.69 -31.75
CA LYS A 273 -3.45 2.58 -31.02
C LYS A 273 -3.14 4.08 -31.22
N GLY A 274 -2.06 4.41 -31.90
CA GLY A 274 -1.62 5.80 -32.08
C GLY A 274 -1.10 6.45 -30.77
N TRP A 275 -0.66 5.66 -29.80
CA TRP A 275 -0.09 6.14 -28.55
C TRP A 275 1.41 6.35 -28.64
N TRP A 276 2.03 5.89 -29.68
CA TRP A 276 3.43 6.10 -30.00
C TRP A 276 3.67 5.98 -31.52
N ASN A 277 4.54 6.87 -32.01
CA ASN A 277 5.02 6.88 -33.39
C ASN A 277 6.55 7.06 -33.39
N GLU A 278 7.25 6.25 -34.18
CA GLU A 278 8.73 6.29 -34.30
C GLU A 278 9.26 7.66 -34.77
N GLU A 279 8.47 8.40 -35.54
CA GLU A 279 8.84 9.74 -36.05
C GLU A 279 8.81 10.80 -34.93
N GLU A 280 8.06 10.57 -33.84
CA GLU A 280 7.90 11.50 -32.72
C GLU A 280 8.94 11.29 -31.60
N GLY A 281 9.72 10.20 -31.68
CA GLY A 281 10.79 9.93 -30.72
C GLY A 281 10.83 8.48 -30.20
N PRO A 282 11.68 8.22 -29.19
CA PRO A 282 11.83 6.88 -28.64
C PRO A 282 10.54 6.39 -27.96
N PHE A 283 10.35 5.08 -27.98
CA PHE A 283 9.26 4.45 -27.24
C PHE A 283 9.49 4.55 -25.74
N GLU A 284 8.49 5.05 -25.00
CA GLU A 284 8.48 5.12 -23.54
C GLU A 284 7.22 4.44 -23.01
N PHE A 285 7.38 3.34 -22.26
CA PHE A 285 6.27 2.50 -21.80
C PHE A 285 5.25 3.30 -20.99
N CYS A 286 5.69 4.05 -19.98
CA CYS A 286 4.81 4.80 -19.09
C CYS A 286 3.95 5.84 -19.83
N TYR A 287 4.49 6.50 -20.84
CA TYR A 287 3.71 7.48 -21.62
C TYR A 287 2.79 6.83 -22.64
N ALA A 288 3.19 5.68 -23.20
CA ALA A 288 2.32 4.93 -24.10
C ALA A 288 1.12 4.33 -23.36
N TYR A 289 1.33 3.71 -22.20
CA TYR A 289 0.31 2.89 -21.53
C TYR A 289 -0.33 3.48 -20.28
N ALA A 290 0.33 4.43 -19.62
CA ALA A 290 -0.15 5.04 -18.37
C ALA A 290 0.21 6.54 -18.25
N PRO A 291 -0.08 7.40 -19.26
CA PRO A 291 0.37 8.79 -19.26
C PRO A 291 -0.18 9.62 -18.08
N ASP A 292 -1.39 9.30 -17.61
CA ASP A 292 -2.01 10.04 -16.52
C ASP A 292 -1.40 9.71 -15.16
N SER A 293 -0.84 8.51 -14.98
CA SER A 293 -0.12 8.17 -13.77
C SER A 293 1.11 9.08 -13.56
N ARG A 294 1.78 9.50 -14.64
CA ARG A 294 2.91 10.44 -14.59
C ARG A 294 2.51 11.88 -14.25
N LYS A 295 1.23 12.24 -14.43
CA LYS A 295 0.69 13.53 -14.01
C LYS A 295 0.31 13.57 -12.53
N SER A 296 0.21 12.41 -11.87
CA SER A 296 -0.16 12.30 -10.46
C SER A 296 0.87 12.97 -9.55
N VAL A 297 0.47 14.08 -8.94
CA VAL A 297 1.30 14.76 -7.94
C VAL A 297 1.49 13.90 -6.70
N ALA A 298 0.46 13.16 -6.30
CA ALA A 298 0.52 12.22 -5.17
C ALA A 298 1.57 11.13 -5.37
N ALA A 299 1.73 10.62 -6.60
CA ALA A 299 2.79 9.68 -6.94
C ALA A 299 4.17 10.36 -6.91
N ARG A 300 4.33 11.43 -7.67
CA ARG A 300 5.60 12.14 -7.81
C ARG A 300 6.12 12.71 -6.50
N ARG A 301 5.23 13.15 -5.58
CA ARG A 301 5.62 13.67 -4.27
C ARG A 301 6.26 12.57 -3.40
N ARG A 302 5.70 11.36 -3.43
CA ARG A 302 6.30 10.21 -2.74
C ARG A 302 7.61 9.78 -3.38
N GLU A 303 7.69 9.75 -4.73
CA GLU A 303 8.93 9.48 -5.45
C GLU A 303 10.03 10.47 -5.06
N TRP A 304 9.70 11.78 -5.07
CA TRP A 304 10.60 12.82 -4.61
C TRP A 304 11.07 12.57 -3.18
N ARG A 305 10.13 12.33 -2.25
CA ARG A 305 10.47 12.21 -0.83
C ARG A 305 11.38 11.01 -0.54
N VAL A 306 11.16 9.89 -1.19
CA VAL A 306 12.07 8.73 -1.07
C VAL A 306 13.48 9.08 -1.52
N PHE A 307 13.62 9.74 -2.66
CA PHE A 307 14.94 10.16 -3.15
C PHE A 307 15.55 11.30 -2.32
N ASP A 308 14.75 12.23 -1.82
CA ASP A 308 15.18 13.31 -0.94
C ASP A 308 15.76 12.78 0.39
N LEU A 309 15.20 11.69 0.91
CA LEU A 309 15.67 11.04 2.14
C LEU A 309 16.93 10.17 1.91
N LEU A 310 17.00 9.45 0.79
CA LEU A 310 18.07 8.47 0.54
C LEU A 310 19.21 9.00 -0.33
N ALA A 311 18.98 10.06 -1.09
CA ALA A 311 19.96 10.70 -1.99
C ALA A 311 19.82 12.23 -1.98
N PRO A 312 19.86 12.89 -0.80
CA PRO A 312 19.63 14.33 -0.67
C PRO A 312 20.61 15.18 -1.51
N SER A 313 21.81 14.69 -1.81
CA SER A 313 22.80 15.41 -2.64
C SER A 313 22.32 15.69 -4.07
N LEU A 314 21.29 14.98 -4.53
CA LEU A 314 20.70 15.23 -5.85
C LEU A 314 19.84 16.50 -5.91
N GLU A 315 19.46 17.07 -4.77
CA GLU A 315 18.67 18.32 -4.67
C GLU A 315 17.46 18.32 -5.61
N LEU A 316 16.73 17.19 -5.70
CA LEU A 316 15.60 17.03 -6.61
C LEU A 316 14.46 17.97 -6.21
N SER A 317 13.87 18.64 -7.21
CA SER A 317 12.72 19.52 -6.96
C SER A 317 11.47 18.70 -6.60
N PRO A 318 10.74 19.01 -5.52
CA PRO A 318 9.50 18.32 -5.14
C PRO A 318 8.35 18.51 -6.15
N THR A 319 8.51 19.44 -7.11
CA THR A 319 7.51 19.75 -8.14
C THR A 319 7.95 19.28 -9.53
N SER A 320 9.04 18.52 -9.64
CA SER A 320 9.49 17.98 -10.92
C SER A 320 8.42 17.09 -11.57
N GLU A 321 8.31 17.18 -12.89
CA GLU A 321 7.40 16.32 -13.66
C GLU A 321 7.95 14.89 -13.82
N ASN A 322 9.27 14.76 -13.78
CA ASN A 322 9.94 13.50 -13.97
C ASN A 322 11.10 13.32 -12.97
N TYR A 323 11.20 12.11 -12.43
CA TYR A 323 12.34 11.67 -11.63
C TYR A 323 13.05 10.52 -12.34
N PRO A 324 14.36 10.29 -12.08
CA PRO A 324 15.07 9.11 -12.56
C PRO A 324 14.32 7.82 -12.16
N PHE A 325 14.40 6.77 -12.96
CA PHE A 325 13.86 5.46 -12.61
C PHE A 325 14.46 4.95 -11.29
N SER A 326 15.77 5.11 -11.14
CA SER A 326 16.50 4.77 -9.93
C SER A 326 17.67 5.75 -9.71
N VAL A 327 18.14 5.86 -8.49
CA VAL A 327 19.26 6.73 -8.12
C VAL A 327 20.24 5.96 -7.24
N LYS A 328 21.52 6.39 -7.27
CA LYS A 328 22.50 5.93 -6.28
C LYS A 328 22.23 6.66 -4.97
N PRO A 329 22.05 5.97 -3.84
CA PRO A 329 21.91 6.63 -2.54
C PRO A 329 23.24 7.27 -2.12
N ASP A 330 23.17 8.30 -1.28
CA ASP A 330 24.38 8.99 -0.80
C ASP A 330 25.19 8.11 0.16
N GLU A 331 24.49 7.32 0.98
CA GLU A 331 25.07 6.34 1.88
C GLU A 331 24.47 4.96 1.62
N LYS A 332 25.10 3.90 2.13
CA LYS A 332 24.53 2.56 2.10
C LYS A 332 23.23 2.51 2.91
N VAL A 333 22.18 1.96 2.33
CA VAL A 333 20.85 1.90 2.95
C VAL A 333 20.80 0.80 3.99
N GLU A 334 20.45 1.17 5.22
CA GLU A 334 20.15 0.25 6.31
C GLU A 334 18.63 -0.03 6.40
N LEU A 335 18.24 -1.10 7.09
CA LEU A 335 16.82 -1.37 7.38
C LEU A 335 16.15 -0.23 8.16
N SER A 336 16.89 0.42 9.07
CA SER A 336 16.43 1.59 9.82
C SER A 336 16.03 2.75 8.90
N ASP A 337 16.80 3.01 7.85
CA ASP A 337 16.52 4.09 6.90
C ASP A 337 15.20 3.83 6.16
N LEU A 338 14.94 2.56 5.77
CA LEU A 338 13.68 2.20 5.12
C LEU A 338 12.49 2.30 6.09
N VAL A 339 12.67 1.93 7.37
CA VAL A 339 11.63 2.14 8.39
C VAL A 339 11.31 3.62 8.53
N ASP A 340 12.32 4.49 8.58
CA ASP A 340 12.14 5.93 8.69
C ASP A 340 11.44 6.51 7.45
N VAL A 341 11.80 6.03 6.24
CA VAL A 341 11.11 6.40 5.00
C VAL A 341 9.65 5.97 5.02
N PHE A 342 9.34 4.74 5.46
CA PHE A 342 7.95 4.27 5.51
C PHE A 342 7.12 4.93 6.61
N LYS A 343 7.75 5.45 7.67
CA LYS A 343 7.10 6.27 8.70
C LYS A 343 6.91 7.74 8.29
N ASP A 344 7.49 8.18 7.17
CA ASP A 344 7.50 9.58 6.75
C ASP A 344 6.12 10.08 6.33
N TYR A 345 5.73 11.21 6.89
CA TYR A 345 4.52 11.98 6.55
C TYR A 345 4.86 13.41 6.11
N TYR A 346 6.02 13.59 5.46
CA TYR A 346 6.57 14.85 4.95
C TYR A 346 6.96 15.84 6.06
N GLN A 347 7.21 15.35 7.29
CA GLN A 347 7.64 16.21 8.40
C GLN A 347 8.87 17.04 8.04
N GLY A 348 8.85 18.31 8.47
CA GLY A 348 9.92 19.27 8.20
C GLY A 348 9.94 19.84 6.79
N THR A 349 9.03 19.43 5.90
CA THR A 349 8.91 19.95 4.54
C THR A 349 7.75 20.96 4.40
N PRO A 350 7.65 21.70 3.30
CA PRO A 350 6.47 22.52 3.00
C PRO A 350 5.15 21.74 2.92
N TYR A 351 5.22 20.41 2.75
CA TYR A 351 4.09 19.50 2.56
C TYR A 351 3.62 18.81 3.85
N ASP A 352 4.22 19.14 4.98
CA ASP A 352 3.80 18.70 6.30
C ASP A 352 2.45 19.33 6.65
N MET A 353 1.37 18.55 6.59
CA MET A 353 0.01 19.04 6.81
C MET A 353 -0.24 19.57 8.23
N ARG A 354 0.62 19.23 9.20
CA ARG A 354 0.51 19.74 10.58
C ARG A 354 0.81 21.24 10.69
N ARG A 355 1.59 21.79 9.76
CA ARG A 355 2.03 23.21 9.76
C ARG A 355 0.89 24.20 9.80
N ASN A 356 -0.28 23.82 9.34
CA ASN A 356 -1.45 24.71 9.27
C ASN A 356 -2.28 24.73 10.55
N THR A 357 -1.94 23.86 11.53
CA THR A 357 -2.61 23.81 12.83
C THR A 357 -1.60 24.21 13.89
N THR A 358 -1.56 25.49 14.23
CA THR A 358 -0.60 26.04 15.18
C THR A 358 -1.29 26.51 16.47
N TRP A 359 -0.53 26.67 17.52
CA TRP A 359 -0.92 27.28 18.77
C TRP A 359 0.20 28.18 19.29
N GLU A 360 -0.13 29.11 20.16
CA GLU A 360 0.84 29.96 20.84
C GLU A 360 1.26 29.29 22.16
N ASN A 361 2.55 29.02 22.31
CA ASN A 361 3.10 28.45 23.53
C ASN A 361 3.20 29.50 24.67
N GLU A 362 3.65 29.07 25.84
CA GLU A 362 3.76 29.95 27.02
C GLU A 362 4.74 31.13 26.84
N ASP A 363 5.68 30.99 25.89
CA ASP A 363 6.67 32.01 25.54
C ASP A 363 6.16 32.98 24.45
N GLY A 364 4.96 32.77 23.92
CA GLY A 364 4.35 33.57 22.86
C GLY A 364 4.81 33.19 21.45
N GLU A 365 5.44 32.01 21.27
CA GLU A 365 5.90 31.50 19.99
C GLU A 365 4.84 30.62 19.34
N GLN A 366 4.73 30.71 18.00
CA GLN A 366 3.83 29.84 17.23
C GLN A 366 4.50 28.48 17.00
N GLU A 367 3.89 27.42 17.50
CA GLU A 367 4.32 26.05 17.33
C GLU A 367 3.23 25.20 16.65
N ILE A 368 3.62 24.06 16.06
CA ILE A 368 2.68 23.07 15.55
C ILE A 368 1.86 22.53 16.73
N SER A 369 0.54 22.61 16.64
CA SER A 369 -0.34 22.13 17.71
C SER A 369 -0.15 20.63 17.98
N PRO A 370 -0.15 20.19 19.24
CA PRO A 370 -0.19 18.77 19.57
C PRO A 370 -1.39 18.02 18.96
N LEU A 371 -2.46 18.73 18.62
CA LEU A 371 -3.65 18.17 17.97
C LEU A 371 -3.51 18.03 16.46
N ALA A 372 -2.47 18.61 15.85
CA ALA A 372 -2.26 18.57 14.41
C ALA A 372 -2.00 17.13 13.92
N ASN A 373 -2.94 16.60 13.14
CA ASN A 373 -2.85 15.26 12.57
C ASN A 373 -2.18 15.33 11.18
N PRO A 374 -1.09 14.58 10.90
CA PRO A 374 -0.39 14.63 9.63
C PRO A 374 -1.14 14.00 8.45
N PHE A 375 -2.23 13.28 8.71
CA PHE A 375 -2.97 12.53 7.68
C PHE A 375 -4.29 13.17 7.30
N MET A 376 -4.80 14.08 8.13
CA MET A 376 -6.12 14.69 7.97
C MET A 376 -5.98 16.20 8.12
N PRO A 377 -6.08 16.99 7.05
CA PRO A 377 -6.12 18.43 7.18
C PRO A 377 -7.43 18.83 7.87
N TYR A 378 -7.34 19.41 9.07
CA TYR A 378 -8.50 19.93 9.78
C TYR A 378 -9.03 21.22 9.15
N ASP A 379 -8.14 22.01 8.56
CA ASP A 379 -8.51 23.21 7.82
C ASP A 379 -8.14 23.05 6.35
N GLN A 380 -9.14 22.75 5.53
CA GLN A 380 -8.99 22.60 4.09
C GLN A 380 -8.64 23.94 3.40
N LEU A 381 -8.91 25.07 4.04
CA LEU A 381 -8.66 26.40 3.50
C LEU A 381 -7.20 26.85 3.69
N ALA A 382 -6.49 26.28 4.67
CA ALA A 382 -5.11 26.67 4.98
C ALA A 382 -4.06 26.06 4.02
N ILE A 383 -4.47 25.27 3.03
CA ILE A 383 -3.58 24.55 2.11
C ILE A 383 -3.59 25.15 0.69
N GLU A 384 -4.15 26.35 0.52
CA GLU A 384 -4.23 27.02 -0.79
C GLU A 384 -2.86 27.23 -1.47
N ASP A 385 -1.78 27.32 -0.69
CA ASP A 385 -0.41 27.51 -1.19
C ASP A 385 0.32 26.20 -1.54
N VAL A 386 -0.26 25.03 -1.24
CA VAL A 386 0.35 23.73 -1.55
C VAL A 386 -0.15 23.25 -2.90
N SER A 387 0.52 23.69 -3.96
CA SER A 387 0.23 23.22 -5.31
C SER A 387 0.42 21.71 -5.39
N GLY A 388 -0.65 20.97 -5.64
CA GLY A 388 -0.59 19.57 -5.96
C GLY A 388 -1.12 18.62 -4.88
N GLY A 389 -1.94 19.10 -3.99
CA GLY A 389 -2.65 18.23 -3.07
C GLY A 389 -3.57 17.23 -3.78
N TRP A 390 -3.95 16.24 -3.05
CA TRP A 390 -4.81 15.17 -3.54
C TRP A 390 -6.27 15.61 -3.53
N TYR A 391 -6.93 15.53 -4.68
CA TYR A 391 -8.31 15.96 -4.86
C TYR A 391 -9.18 14.76 -5.24
N HIS A 392 -10.37 14.71 -4.65
CA HIS A 392 -11.46 13.90 -5.16
C HIS A 392 -12.41 14.82 -5.93
N VAL A 393 -12.67 14.50 -7.18
CA VAL A 393 -13.69 15.18 -8.00
C VAL A 393 -14.92 14.31 -8.01
N ASN A 394 -16.04 14.82 -7.51
CA ASN A 394 -17.33 14.16 -7.71
C ASN A 394 -17.72 14.30 -9.18
N GLU A 395 -17.75 13.22 -9.92
CA GLU A 395 -18.02 13.21 -11.37
C GLU A 395 -19.42 13.70 -11.73
N GLU A 396 -20.41 13.56 -10.82
CA GLU A 396 -21.80 13.97 -11.06
C GLU A 396 -22.01 15.45 -10.77
N THR A 397 -21.37 16.01 -9.75
CA THR A 397 -21.59 17.39 -9.32
C THR A 397 -20.47 18.34 -9.74
N GLY A 398 -19.30 17.82 -10.09
CA GLY A 398 -18.08 18.59 -10.34
C GLY A 398 -17.44 19.17 -9.07
N ASP A 399 -17.95 18.79 -7.88
CA ASP A 399 -17.41 19.29 -6.63
C ASP A 399 -16.02 18.71 -6.38
N ILE A 400 -15.09 19.57 -6.00
CA ILE A 400 -13.71 19.19 -5.68
C ILE A 400 -13.57 19.13 -4.15
N ARG A 401 -13.22 17.97 -3.63
CA ARG A 401 -12.85 17.78 -2.23
C ARG A 401 -11.35 17.59 -2.12
N PHE A 402 -10.69 18.49 -1.41
CA PHE A 402 -9.28 18.34 -1.09
C PHE A 402 -9.09 17.28 -0.01
N LEU A 403 -8.21 16.30 -0.27
CA LEU A 403 -7.92 15.18 0.64
C LEU A 403 -6.56 15.34 1.36
N GLY A 404 -5.84 16.44 1.12
CA GLY A 404 -4.50 16.69 1.64
C GLY A 404 -3.40 16.08 0.78
N GLU A 405 -2.17 16.07 1.30
CA GLU A 405 -1.04 15.40 0.66
C GLU A 405 -1.16 13.88 0.83
N ARG A 406 -0.75 13.14 -0.19
CA ARG A 406 -0.62 11.69 -0.15
C ARG A 406 0.78 11.34 0.40
N THR A 407 0.88 11.22 1.72
CA THR A 407 2.11 10.86 2.43
C THR A 407 2.53 9.40 2.18
N ILE A 408 3.79 9.05 2.47
CA ILE A 408 4.27 7.66 2.41
C ILE A 408 3.56 6.85 3.50
N ALA A 409 3.71 7.22 4.78
CA ALA A 409 2.88 6.66 5.84
C ALA A 409 1.42 7.09 5.67
N ARG A 410 0.51 6.17 5.93
CA ARG A 410 -0.93 6.44 5.80
C ARG A 410 -1.72 5.80 6.94
N TRP A 411 -2.78 6.48 7.40
CA TRP A 411 -3.63 5.99 8.48
C TRP A 411 -4.52 4.78 8.09
N TYR A 412 -4.70 4.54 6.81
CA TYR A 412 -5.48 3.42 6.30
C TYR A 412 -4.62 2.33 5.64
N THR A 413 -3.34 2.30 5.91
CA THR A 413 -2.48 1.17 5.54
C THR A 413 -2.98 -0.09 6.24
N MET A 414 -3.11 -1.21 5.54
CA MET A 414 -3.43 -2.50 6.15
C MET A 414 -2.21 -3.13 6.79
N TYR A 415 -1.10 -3.09 6.06
CA TYR A 415 0.21 -3.56 6.53
C TYR A 415 1.32 -2.98 5.66
N GLY A 416 2.54 -3.04 6.16
CA GLY A 416 3.75 -2.75 5.40
C GLY A 416 4.76 -3.85 5.53
N THR A 417 5.50 -4.12 4.44
CA THR A 417 6.59 -5.09 4.40
C THR A 417 7.88 -4.43 3.91
N ILE A 418 9.01 -4.80 4.51
CA ILE A 418 10.36 -4.64 3.98
C ILE A 418 10.91 -6.05 3.87
N ILE A 419 11.25 -6.49 2.65
CA ILE A 419 11.61 -7.88 2.39
C ILE A 419 13.09 -7.92 2.01
N GLN A 420 13.86 -8.65 2.79
CA GLN A 420 15.30 -8.78 2.69
C GLN A 420 15.65 -10.16 2.17
N CYS A 421 16.37 -10.22 1.04
CA CYS A 421 16.87 -11.45 0.42
C CYS A 421 18.39 -11.49 0.59
N ARG A 422 18.91 -12.53 1.24
CA ARG A 422 20.32 -12.63 1.68
C ARG A 422 20.94 -13.94 1.23
N GLY A 423 21.54 -13.93 0.02
CA GLY A 423 22.08 -15.11 -0.65
C GLY A 423 23.30 -15.79 -0.01
N TRP A 424 23.83 -15.23 1.10
CA TRP A 424 24.93 -15.85 1.86
C TRP A 424 24.46 -16.77 3.00
N LEU A 425 23.15 -16.91 3.16
CA LEU A 425 22.49 -17.75 4.17
C LEU A 425 21.61 -18.79 3.46
N PRO A 426 21.34 -19.95 4.11
CA PRO A 426 20.30 -20.86 3.62
C PRO A 426 18.97 -20.13 3.45
N ASP A 427 18.17 -20.50 2.46
CA ASP A 427 16.93 -19.82 2.09
C ASP A 427 16.00 -19.59 3.28
N GLU A 428 15.81 -20.60 4.14
CA GLU A 428 14.93 -20.50 5.32
C GLU A 428 15.37 -19.43 6.32
N VAL A 429 16.67 -19.09 6.33
CA VAL A 429 17.27 -18.10 7.22
C VAL A 429 17.46 -16.78 6.50
N GLY A 430 17.85 -16.83 5.22
CA GLY A 430 18.22 -15.68 4.40
C GLY A 430 17.06 -14.76 4.08
N GLY A 431 15.90 -15.32 3.74
CA GLY A 431 14.69 -14.54 3.45
C GLY A 431 14.02 -14.04 4.72
N VAL A 432 13.80 -12.73 4.82
CA VAL A 432 13.09 -12.11 5.96
C VAL A 432 12.09 -11.07 5.48
N VAL A 433 10.84 -11.27 5.81
CA VAL A 433 9.80 -10.25 5.71
C VAL A 433 9.69 -9.52 7.04
N TRP A 434 10.15 -8.29 7.09
CA TRP A 434 9.85 -7.36 8.18
C TRP A 434 8.44 -6.84 7.97
N LEU A 435 7.52 -7.20 8.87
CA LEU A 435 6.08 -6.91 8.75
C LEU A 435 5.62 -5.95 9.83
N ALA A 436 4.96 -4.86 9.44
CA ALA A 436 4.24 -3.95 10.31
C ALA A 436 2.74 -3.96 10.01
N GLN A 437 1.92 -3.83 11.03
CA GLN A 437 0.46 -3.83 10.94
C GLN A 437 -0.10 -2.39 10.95
N ASP A 438 -1.16 -2.12 10.19
CA ASP A 438 -1.90 -0.86 10.20
C ASP A 438 -1.01 0.35 9.82
N ASN A 439 -1.26 1.52 10.37
CA ASN A 439 -0.51 2.75 10.13
C ASN A 439 0.97 2.59 10.51
N ILE A 440 1.83 2.58 9.52
CA ILE A 440 3.26 2.34 9.71
C ILE A 440 3.91 3.37 10.65
N ALA A 441 3.46 4.62 10.63
CA ALA A 441 4.00 5.67 11.50
C ALA A 441 3.76 5.41 13.00
N THR A 442 2.84 4.51 13.36
CA THR A 442 2.56 4.15 14.76
C THR A 442 2.82 2.67 15.06
N SER A 443 3.47 1.96 14.14
CA SER A 443 3.68 0.52 14.18
C SER A 443 5.15 0.15 14.38
N ILE A 444 5.41 -1.15 14.46
CA ILE A 444 6.74 -1.76 14.56
C ILE A 444 6.84 -2.91 13.58
N TYR A 445 7.97 -3.06 12.93
CA TYR A 445 8.27 -4.18 12.04
C TYR A 445 8.80 -5.38 12.83
N ILE A 446 8.22 -6.55 12.65
CA ILE A 446 8.70 -7.81 13.20
C ILE A 446 9.21 -8.73 12.09
N PRO A 447 10.23 -9.58 12.34
CA PRO A 447 10.76 -10.48 11.34
C PRO A 447 9.90 -11.74 11.20
N ILE A 448 9.54 -12.07 9.96
CA ILE A 448 8.98 -13.35 9.54
C ILE A 448 9.97 -13.96 8.56
N PHE A 449 10.64 -15.04 8.95
CA PHE A 449 11.64 -15.68 8.11
C PHE A 449 10.99 -16.59 7.06
N ALA A 450 11.67 -16.82 5.95
CA ALA A 450 11.24 -17.77 4.92
C ALA A 450 11.00 -19.19 5.51
N GLY A 451 11.78 -19.57 6.51
CA GLY A 451 11.61 -20.82 7.25
C GLY A 451 10.51 -20.82 8.32
N THR A 452 9.75 -19.73 8.49
CA THR A 452 8.63 -19.67 9.45
C THR A 452 7.47 -20.53 8.95
N THR A 453 7.02 -21.50 9.74
CA THR A 453 5.95 -22.44 9.34
C THR A 453 4.57 -22.09 9.88
N GLN A 454 4.49 -21.21 10.87
CA GLN A 454 3.22 -20.79 11.48
C GLN A 454 3.35 -19.39 12.10
N LEU A 455 2.33 -18.57 11.93
CA LEU A 455 2.20 -17.26 12.60
C LEU A 455 1.41 -17.38 13.90
N PRO A 456 1.51 -16.38 14.82
CA PRO A 456 0.61 -16.30 15.98
C PRO A 456 -0.85 -16.23 15.51
N GLU A 457 -1.77 -16.88 16.25
CA GLU A 457 -3.21 -16.87 15.95
C GLU A 457 -3.77 -15.44 15.73
N SER A 458 -3.22 -14.45 16.44
CA SER A 458 -3.64 -13.05 16.29
C SER A 458 -3.35 -12.45 14.91
N TYR A 459 -2.30 -12.91 14.22
CA TYR A 459 -1.97 -12.48 12.86
C TYR A 459 -2.83 -13.15 11.80
N SER A 460 -3.29 -14.38 12.04
CA SER A 460 -4.22 -15.11 11.17
C SER A 460 -5.69 -14.79 11.48
N THR A 461 -5.97 -14.00 12.51
CA THR A 461 -7.34 -13.60 12.87
C THR A 461 -7.75 -12.37 12.05
N PRO A 462 -8.84 -12.45 11.25
CA PRO A 462 -9.35 -11.31 10.49
C PRO A 462 -9.59 -10.07 11.36
N GLY A 463 -9.17 -8.92 10.86
CA GLY A 463 -9.37 -7.61 11.49
C GLY A 463 -10.67 -6.96 11.04
N ARG A 464 -10.60 -6.11 10.01
CA ARG A 464 -11.72 -5.24 9.59
C ARG A 464 -12.97 -6.01 9.19
N THR A 465 -12.83 -7.05 8.38
CA THR A 465 -13.93 -7.77 7.74
C THR A 465 -14.99 -8.26 8.75
N ASN A 466 -14.53 -8.78 9.89
CA ASN A 466 -15.39 -9.37 10.91
C ASN A 466 -15.75 -8.41 12.07
N GLY A 467 -15.37 -7.12 11.94
CA GLY A 467 -15.56 -6.13 12.99
C GLY A 467 -14.52 -6.22 14.11
N TYR A 468 -14.67 -5.38 15.12
CA TYR A 468 -13.70 -5.23 16.20
C TYR A 468 -13.58 -6.48 17.07
N THR A 469 -12.35 -6.92 17.28
CA THR A 469 -12.00 -8.00 18.22
C THR A 469 -10.60 -7.80 18.81
N ARG A 470 -10.44 -8.09 20.10
CA ARG A 470 -9.12 -8.09 20.75
C ARG A 470 -8.23 -9.30 20.38
N LYS A 471 -8.74 -10.25 19.61
CA LYS A 471 -7.98 -11.41 19.15
C LYS A 471 -7.11 -11.10 17.93
N SER A 472 -7.44 -10.07 17.15
CA SER A 472 -6.69 -9.70 15.94
C SER A 472 -5.51 -8.78 16.25
N ALA A 473 -4.35 -9.11 15.69
CA ALA A 473 -3.16 -8.26 15.73
C ALA A 473 -3.44 -6.90 15.06
N TRP A 474 -4.09 -6.92 13.89
CA TRP A 474 -4.43 -5.69 13.18
C TRP A 474 -5.22 -4.70 14.04
N TRP A 475 -6.23 -5.17 14.79
CA TRP A 475 -7.02 -4.30 15.66
C TRP A 475 -6.22 -3.72 16.84
N ALA A 476 -5.16 -4.40 17.30
CA ALA A 476 -4.27 -3.86 18.32
C ALA A 476 -3.56 -2.60 17.83
N PHE A 477 -3.02 -2.65 16.61
CA PHE A 477 -2.31 -1.54 15.99
C PHE A 477 -3.26 -0.46 15.47
N ASN A 478 -4.39 -0.83 14.84
CA ASN A 478 -5.39 0.12 14.38
C ASN A 478 -5.97 0.97 15.53
N ARG A 479 -6.26 0.35 16.67
CA ARG A 479 -6.69 1.09 17.86
C ARG A 479 -5.61 2.06 18.34
N LEU A 480 -4.34 1.62 18.35
CA LEU A 480 -3.21 2.46 18.74
C LEU A 480 -3.04 3.65 17.78
N GLY A 481 -3.03 3.41 16.48
CA GLY A 481 -2.93 4.46 15.45
C GLY A 481 -4.10 5.44 15.49
N THR A 482 -5.33 4.94 15.66
CA THR A 482 -6.53 5.77 15.79
C THR A 482 -6.48 6.69 17.00
N LEU A 483 -6.04 6.20 18.17
CA LEU A 483 -5.88 7.02 19.35
C LEU A 483 -4.79 8.06 19.16
N THR A 484 -3.63 7.66 18.64
CA THR A 484 -2.48 8.54 18.40
C THR A 484 -2.85 9.71 17.49
N ALA A 485 -3.70 9.45 16.48
CA ALA A 485 -4.16 10.48 15.55
C ALA A 485 -4.97 11.60 16.20
N GLN A 486 -5.59 11.38 17.36
CA GLN A 486 -6.40 12.39 18.05
C GLN A 486 -5.54 13.50 18.68
N ARG A 487 -4.32 13.17 19.10
CA ARG A 487 -3.37 14.10 19.72
C ARG A 487 -1.94 13.73 19.27
N TRP A 488 -1.71 13.85 17.99
CA TRP A 488 -0.51 13.34 17.33
C TRP A 488 0.79 13.81 17.97
N GLY A 489 0.93 15.12 18.21
CA GLY A 489 2.17 15.72 18.69
C GLY A 489 2.70 15.16 20.01
N ASP A 490 1.79 14.72 20.89
CA ASP A 490 2.15 14.16 22.19
C ASP A 490 2.13 12.64 22.19
N MET A 491 1.03 12.03 21.68
CA MET A 491 0.85 10.58 21.70
C MET A 491 1.83 9.86 20.79
N HIS A 492 2.22 10.46 19.65
CA HIS A 492 3.20 9.87 18.74
C HIS A 492 4.57 9.73 19.43
N LYS A 493 4.98 10.73 20.21
CA LYS A 493 6.20 10.66 21.03
C LYS A 493 6.16 9.52 22.05
N ASP A 494 5.01 9.29 22.68
CA ASP A 494 4.85 8.16 23.61
C ASP A 494 4.89 6.81 22.89
N VAL A 495 4.38 6.74 21.66
CA VAL A 495 4.43 5.54 20.80
C VAL A 495 5.86 5.25 20.37
N ASP A 496 6.58 6.26 19.86
CA ASP A 496 7.98 6.12 19.43
C ASP A 496 8.89 5.73 20.60
N ALA A 497 8.71 6.33 21.78
CA ALA A 497 9.46 5.96 22.98
C ALA A 497 9.34 4.46 23.35
N VAL A 498 8.28 3.79 22.88
CA VAL A 498 8.10 2.34 23.08
C VAL A 498 8.66 1.54 21.92
N TRP A 499 8.36 1.94 20.65
CA TRP A 499 8.70 1.13 19.49
C TRP A 499 10.16 1.28 19.06
N ASP A 500 10.76 2.48 19.11
CA ASP A 500 12.11 2.70 18.61
C ASP A 500 13.17 1.84 19.34
N PRO A 501 13.17 1.73 20.68
CA PRO A 501 14.09 0.82 21.35
C PRO A 501 13.86 -0.65 21.02
N TRP A 502 12.61 -1.05 20.73
CA TRP A 502 12.30 -2.42 20.36
C TRP A 502 12.67 -2.73 18.92
N GLN A 503 12.44 -1.79 18.00
CA GLN A 503 12.85 -1.91 16.60
C GLN A 503 14.37 -2.01 16.49
N LYS A 504 15.09 -1.12 17.16
CA LYS A 504 16.55 -1.16 17.25
C LYS A 504 17.05 -2.50 17.78
N LYS A 505 16.44 -2.99 18.85
CA LYS A 505 16.80 -4.30 19.42
C LYS A 505 16.59 -5.45 18.45
N LEU A 506 15.50 -5.44 17.66
CA LEU A 506 15.23 -6.46 16.65
C LEU A 506 16.32 -6.48 15.59
N PHE A 507 16.75 -5.32 15.09
CA PHE A 507 17.83 -5.22 14.11
C PHE A 507 19.19 -5.65 14.68
N GLU A 508 19.53 -5.19 15.89
CA GLU A 508 20.78 -5.57 16.57
C GLU A 508 20.88 -7.08 16.85
N GLN A 509 19.76 -7.75 17.08
CA GLN A 509 19.74 -9.20 17.35
C GLN A 509 19.76 -10.06 16.08
N GLN A 510 19.52 -9.48 14.90
CA GLN A 510 19.37 -10.26 13.67
C GLN A 510 20.59 -11.17 13.41
N SER A 511 21.79 -10.65 13.50
CA SER A 511 23.03 -11.44 13.27
C SER A 511 23.19 -12.62 14.24
N GLU A 512 22.79 -12.47 15.52
CA GLU A 512 22.82 -13.55 16.50
C GLU A 512 21.79 -14.65 16.16
N ILE A 513 20.59 -14.21 15.73
CA ILE A 513 19.51 -15.12 15.32
C ILE A 513 19.90 -15.89 14.07
N ASP A 514 20.47 -15.19 13.06
CA ASP A 514 20.93 -15.79 11.82
C ASP A 514 22.00 -16.86 12.07
N GLN A 515 23.01 -16.53 12.87
CA GLN A 515 24.06 -17.48 13.24
C GLN A 515 23.46 -18.71 13.92
N LYS A 516 22.55 -18.51 14.88
CA LYS A 516 21.93 -19.61 15.59
C LYS A 516 21.03 -20.46 14.69
N ALA A 517 20.29 -19.84 13.80
CA ALA A 517 19.44 -20.55 12.83
C ALA A 517 20.30 -21.37 11.85
N GLN A 518 21.40 -20.80 11.35
CA GLN A 518 22.32 -21.51 10.48
C GLN A 518 22.98 -22.71 11.17
N GLU A 519 23.46 -22.58 12.43
CA GLU A 519 23.98 -23.69 13.21
C GLU A 519 22.96 -24.84 13.39
N LEU A 520 21.69 -24.51 13.51
CA LEU A 520 20.60 -25.48 13.60
C LEU A 520 20.30 -26.09 12.24
N TYR A 521 20.30 -25.29 11.18
CA TYR A 521 20.08 -25.72 9.80
C TYR A 521 21.14 -26.76 9.36
N ASP A 522 22.41 -26.52 9.66
CA ASP A 522 23.52 -27.43 9.36
C ASP A 522 23.37 -28.78 10.06
N GLN A 523 22.64 -28.85 11.18
CA GLN A 523 22.33 -30.08 11.89
C GLN A 523 21.08 -30.77 11.33
N ASP A 524 20.04 -29.99 11.11
CA ASP A 524 18.72 -30.43 10.68
C ASP A 524 17.89 -29.19 10.30
N PRO A 525 17.50 -28.99 9.02
CA PRO A 525 16.69 -27.85 8.58
C PRO A 525 15.39 -27.65 9.39
N GLU A 526 14.76 -28.74 9.85
CA GLU A 526 13.53 -28.65 10.65
C GLU A 526 13.75 -27.96 12.00
N LYS A 527 14.93 -28.14 12.62
CA LYS A 527 15.27 -27.43 13.87
C LYS A 527 15.42 -25.93 13.64
N ALA A 528 15.97 -25.54 12.49
CA ALA A 528 16.05 -24.14 12.13
C ALA A 528 14.65 -23.53 11.94
N ARG A 529 13.76 -24.21 11.21
CA ARG A 529 12.37 -23.78 11.01
C ARG A 529 11.61 -23.65 12.33
N GLU A 530 11.74 -24.64 13.22
CA GLU A 530 11.14 -24.58 14.56
C GLU A 530 11.67 -23.37 15.37
N PHE A 531 12.97 -23.15 15.36
CA PHE A 531 13.60 -22.01 16.04
C PHE A 531 13.11 -20.67 15.51
N LEU A 532 13.11 -20.48 14.19
CA LEU A 532 12.67 -19.25 13.52
C LEU A 532 11.17 -19.00 13.73
N THR A 533 10.35 -20.04 13.64
CA THR A 533 8.91 -19.98 13.96
C THR A 533 8.67 -19.53 15.39
N ASN A 534 9.38 -20.12 16.35
CA ASN A 534 9.28 -19.74 17.77
C ASN A 534 9.75 -18.30 18.01
N TYR A 535 10.80 -17.85 17.33
CA TYR A 535 11.29 -16.47 17.44
C TYR A 535 10.29 -15.46 16.88
N THR A 536 9.77 -15.67 15.66
CA THR A 536 8.72 -14.87 15.04
C THR A 536 7.49 -14.80 15.94
N ASN A 537 6.99 -15.94 16.43
CA ASN A 537 5.80 -16.01 17.27
C ASN A 537 5.98 -15.32 18.62
N LYS A 538 7.16 -15.44 19.21
CA LYS A 538 7.50 -14.73 20.46
C LYS A 538 7.40 -13.22 20.29
N TRP A 539 7.98 -12.67 19.21
CA TRP A 539 7.93 -11.24 18.96
C TRP A 539 6.54 -10.80 18.51
N GLY A 540 5.87 -11.54 17.63
CA GLY A 540 4.51 -11.26 17.22
C GLY A 540 3.53 -11.14 18.39
N ASN A 541 3.52 -12.13 19.29
CA ASN A 541 2.68 -12.07 20.50
C ASN A 541 3.05 -10.89 21.42
N LYS A 542 4.35 -10.65 21.60
CA LYS A 542 4.86 -9.60 22.48
C LYS A 542 4.48 -8.20 22.01
N VAL A 543 4.58 -7.92 20.70
CA VAL A 543 4.23 -6.59 20.16
C VAL A 543 2.72 -6.36 20.18
N VAL A 544 1.91 -7.40 19.93
CA VAL A 544 0.43 -7.30 20.00
C VAL A 544 -0.02 -7.00 21.44
N GLU A 545 0.49 -7.73 22.43
CA GLU A 545 0.21 -7.45 23.84
C GLU A 545 0.62 -6.02 24.21
N LYS A 546 1.82 -5.60 23.76
CA LYS A 546 2.32 -4.26 24.02
C LYS A 546 1.48 -3.18 23.35
N ALA A 547 1.01 -3.37 22.13
CA ALA A 547 0.13 -2.43 21.41
C ALA A 547 -1.19 -2.22 22.16
N TRP A 548 -1.83 -3.29 22.64
CA TRP A 548 -3.02 -3.19 23.48
C TRP A 548 -2.76 -2.40 24.76
N ASN A 549 -1.70 -2.75 25.49
CA ASN A 549 -1.33 -2.11 26.75
C ASN A 549 -0.93 -0.63 26.54
N LEU A 550 -0.27 -0.30 25.44
CA LEU A 550 0.09 1.08 25.11
C LEU A 550 -1.16 1.90 24.81
N GLY A 551 -2.10 1.38 24.01
CA GLY A 551 -3.38 2.05 23.77
C GLY A 551 -4.18 2.30 25.04
N ASP A 552 -4.20 1.35 26.00
CA ASP A 552 -4.86 1.53 27.31
C ASP A 552 -4.14 2.61 28.15
N LYS A 553 -2.80 2.70 28.08
CA LYS A 553 -2.03 3.75 28.74
C LYS A 553 -2.26 5.13 28.13
N LEU A 554 -2.29 5.23 26.79
CA LEU A 554 -2.60 6.50 26.12
C LEU A 554 -4.00 6.98 26.48
N TRP A 555 -4.99 6.09 26.45
CA TRP A 555 -6.34 6.41 26.89
C TRP A 555 -6.37 6.99 28.31
N THR A 556 -5.66 6.37 29.26
CA THR A 556 -5.60 6.83 30.64
C THR A 556 -4.83 8.15 30.80
N LYS A 557 -3.70 8.30 30.08
CA LYS A 557 -2.83 9.49 30.19
C LYS A 557 -3.49 10.74 29.64
N TYR A 558 -4.28 10.59 28.58
CA TYR A 558 -4.90 11.69 27.83
C TYR A 558 -6.43 11.71 27.99
N ASP A 559 -6.95 11.13 29.05
CA ASP A 559 -8.39 11.17 29.37
C ASP A 559 -8.90 12.62 29.39
N GLU A 560 -10.05 12.87 28.74
CA GLU A 560 -10.66 14.20 28.59
C GLU A 560 -9.80 15.25 27.82
N GLN A 561 -8.73 14.84 27.10
CA GLN A 561 -7.82 15.75 26.36
C GLN A 561 -7.85 15.54 24.85
N PHE A 562 -8.85 14.85 24.32
CA PHE A 562 -9.01 14.59 22.88
C PHE A 562 -9.71 15.74 22.15
#